data_5a8438bcb3c60531f2142ccf606f841e
#
_entry.id   5a8438bcb3c60531f2142ccf606f841e
#
_cell.length_a   1.000
_cell.length_b   1.000
_cell.length_c   1.000
_cell.angle_alpha   90.00
_cell.angle_beta   90.00
_cell.angle_gamma   90.00
#
_symmetry.space_group_name_H-M   'P 1'
#
loop_
_entity.id
_entity.type
_entity.pdbx_description
1 polymer ?
#
loop_
_entity_poly.entity_id
_entity_poly.type
_entity_poly.pdbx_seq_one_letter_code
_entity_poly.pdbx_strand_id
1 'polypeptide(L)'
;NGADVILLIVHVLKEKTLEMAKLAHAFGLEILVEVHNPNELEIAWQANADVIGVNQRDLNDFTMHPDQFAELIKLIPAGVVKVAESGLKTREQALAAIELGYDGVLVGEALSRLANPAEFFWA
;
A
#
# COMPACT_ATOMS: atom_id res chain seq x y z
N ASN A 1 16.75 13.09 -2.93
CA ASN A 1 16.79 14.53 -2.92
C ASN A 1 15.45 15.12 -2.53
N GLY A 2 15.27 15.42 -1.23
CA GLY A 2 14.05 16.03 -0.72
C GLY A 2 12.88 15.09 -0.51
N ALA A 3 13.07 13.77 -0.57
CA ALA A 3 12.01 12.83 -0.23
C ALA A 3 11.78 12.80 1.27
N ASP A 4 10.52 12.78 1.69
CA ASP A 4 10.13 12.65 3.09
C ASP A 4 9.73 11.21 3.42
N VAL A 5 9.28 10.46 2.41
CA VAL A 5 8.80 9.08 2.52
C VAL A 5 9.42 8.24 1.42
N ILE A 6 9.84 7.02 1.75
CA ILE A 6 10.31 6.05 0.74
C ILE A 6 9.42 4.82 0.74
N LEU A 7 9.33 4.16 -0.41
CA LEU A 7 8.58 2.93 -0.61
C LEU A 7 9.52 1.73 -0.50
N LEU A 8 9.18 0.79 0.37
CA LEU A 8 9.86 -0.49 0.49
C LEU A 8 8.88 -1.61 0.13
N ILE A 9 9.21 -2.37 -0.89
CA ILE A 9 8.35 -3.47 -1.37
C ILE A 9 8.89 -4.79 -0.80
N VAL A 10 8.18 -5.37 0.17
CA VAL A 10 8.63 -6.60 0.85
C VAL A 10 8.81 -7.75 -0.14
N HIS A 11 7.93 -7.86 -1.13
CA HIS A 11 8.04 -8.90 -2.15
C HIS A 11 9.40 -8.91 -2.85
N VAL A 12 9.98 -7.73 -3.05
CA VAL A 12 11.28 -7.55 -3.70
C VAL A 12 12.42 -7.68 -2.69
N LEU A 13 12.31 -7.02 -1.56
CA LEU A 13 13.41 -6.88 -0.59
C LEU A 13 13.51 -8.04 0.41
N LYS A 14 12.42 -8.76 0.65
CA LYS A 14 12.38 -9.86 1.63
C LYS A 14 12.91 -9.38 3.00
N GLU A 15 13.83 -10.14 3.58
CA GLU A 15 14.43 -9.79 4.87
C GLU A 15 15.25 -8.51 4.84
N LYS A 16 15.72 -8.08 3.68
CA LYS A 16 16.43 -6.81 3.53
C LYS A 16 15.56 -5.60 3.85
N THR A 17 14.24 -5.79 3.88
CA THR A 17 13.30 -4.74 4.28
C THR A 17 13.64 -4.17 5.64
N LEU A 18 13.99 -5.03 6.61
CA LEU A 18 14.31 -4.60 7.98
C LEU A 18 15.54 -3.69 8.01
N GLU A 19 16.58 -4.07 7.27
CA GLU A 19 17.83 -3.31 7.18
C GLU A 19 17.60 -1.96 6.50
N MET A 20 16.88 -1.95 5.38
CA MET A 20 16.53 -0.73 4.66
C MET A 20 15.66 0.20 5.49
N ALA A 21 14.72 -0.35 6.25
CA ALA A 21 13.86 0.43 7.14
C ALA A 21 14.68 1.15 8.22
N LYS A 22 15.60 0.44 8.86
CA LYS A 22 16.49 1.04 9.85
C LYS A 22 17.31 2.19 9.27
N LEU A 23 17.84 1.98 8.06
CA LEU A 23 18.63 2.99 7.39
C LEU A 23 17.78 4.22 7.07
N ALA A 24 16.58 4.03 6.55
CA ALA A 24 15.67 5.13 6.23
C ALA A 24 15.31 5.94 7.48
N HIS A 25 14.94 5.27 8.56
CA HIS A 25 14.60 5.93 9.82
C HIS A 25 15.80 6.68 10.41
N ALA A 26 17.02 6.13 10.27
CA ALA A 26 18.23 6.80 10.72
C ALA A 26 18.47 8.13 9.98
N PHE A 27 18.00 8.23 8.73
CA PHE A 27 18.06 9.47 7.95
C PHE A 27 16.85 10.38 8.17
N GLY A 28 15.95 10.02 9.10
CA GLY A 28 14.77 10.82 9.38
C GLY A 28 13.65 10.68 8.36
N LEU A 29 13.69 9.63 7.54
CA LEU A 29 12.65 9.38 6.53
C LEU A 29 11.55 8.50 7.12
N GLU A 30 10.32 8.72 6.69
CA GLU A 30 9.22 7.79 6.92
C GLU A 30 9.23 6.70 5.85
N ILE A 31 8.65 5.55 6.16
CA ILE A 31 8.58 4.44 5.22
C ILE A 31 7.13 4.00 4.98
N LEU A 32 6.80 3.81 3.71
CA LEU A 32 5.61 3.11 3.24
C LEU A 32 6.08 1.70 2.88
N VAL A 33 5.58 0.68 3.58
CA VAL A 33 5.95 -0.71 3.31
C VAL A 33 4.80 -1.40 2.60
N GLU A 34 5.05 -1.88 1.40
CA GLU A 34 4.06 -2.55 0.56
C GLU A 34 4.06 -4.05 0.82
N VAL A 35 2.89 -4.60 1.06
CA VAL A 35 2.68 -6.02 1.39
C VAL A 35 1.56 -6.63 0.55
N HIS A 36 1.64 -7.96 0.35
CA HIS A 36 0.68 -8.74 -0.45
C HIS A 36 0.03 -9.88 0.33
N ASN A 37 0.59 -10.26 1.47
CA ASN A 37 0.14 -11.42 2.24
C ASN A 37 0.48 -11.27 3.72
N PRO A 38 -0.04 -12.15 4.60
CA PRO A 38 0.24 -12.06 6.03
C PRO A 38 1.72 -12.17 6.40
N ASN A 39 2.50 -12.96 5.68
CA ASN A 39 3.93 -13.10 5.99
C ASN A 39 4.68 -11.79 5.71
N GLU A 40 4.36 -11.14 4.61
CA GLU A 40 4.93 -9.83 4.27
C GLU A 40 4.47 -8.75 5.25
N LEU A 41 3.23 -8.84 5.72
CA LEU A 41 2.70 -7.93 6.73
C LEU A 41 3.50 -8.03 8.04
N GLU A 42 3.89 -9.24 8.44
CA GLU A 42 4.71 -9.44 9.63
C GLU A 42 6.07 -8.74 9.49
N ILE A 43 6.68 -8.83 8.32
CA ILE A 43 7.94 -8.13 8.04
C ILE A 43 7.75 -6.62 8.12
N ALA A 44 6.66 -6.10 7.55
CA ALA A 44 6.35 -4.67 7.62
C ALA A 44 6.16 -4.20 9.07
N TRP A 45 5.53 -5.02 9.89
CA TRP A 45 5.35 -4.75 11.31
C TRP A 45 6.70 -4.69 12.04
N GLN A 46 7.56 -5.68 11.82
CA GLN A 46 8.90 -5.71 12.42
C GLN A 46 9.78 -4.55 11.93
N ALA A 47 9.54 -4.05 10.74
CA ALA A 47 10.25 -2.91 10.17
C ALA A 47 9.81 -1.56 10.75
N ASN A 48 8.80 -1.53 11.62
CA ASN A 48 8.21 -0.30 12.16
C ASN A 48 7.70 0.62 11.05
N ALA A 49 6.93 0.05 10.11
CA ALA A 49 6.35 0.80 9.00
C ALA A 49 5.51 1.98 9.51
N ASP A 50 5.73 3.14 8.96
CA ASP A 50 4.91 4.33 9.24
C ASP A 50 3.58 4.24 8.52
N VAL A 51 3.61 3.69 7.30
CA VAL A 51 2.44 3.43 6.47
C VAL A 51 2.56 2.01 5.91
N ILE A 52 1.46 1.25 5.97
CA ILE A 52 1.39 -0.07 5.34
C ILE A 52 0.51 0.05 4.09
N GLY A 53 1.08 -0.27 2.94
CA GLY A 53 0.37 -0.34 1.68
C GLY A 53 0.00 -1.78 1.37
N VAL A 54 -1.28 -2.06 1.18
CA VAL A 54 -1.75 -3.39 0.77
C VAL A 54 -1.97 -3.38 -0.73
N ASN A 55 -1.20 -4.18 -1.44
CA ASN A 55 -1.29 -4.30 -2.88
C ASN A 55 -2.01 -5.61 -3.23
N GLN A 56 -3.14 -5.51 -3.93
CA GLN A 56 -3.91 -6.68 -4.31
C GLN A 56 -3.46 -7.32 -5.63
N ARG A 57 -2.46 -6.75 -6.31
CA ARG A 57 -1.90 -7.32 -7.53
C ARG A 57 -0.71 -8.21 -7.20
N ASP A 58 -0.74 -9.46 -7.67
CA ASP A 58 0.42 -10.34 -7.56
C ASP A 58 1.54 -9.84 -8.48
N LEU A 59 2.74 -9.66 -7.93
CA LEU A 59 3.87 -9.14 -8.70
C LEU A 59 4.58 -10.20 -9.55
N ASN A 60 4.26 -11.48 -9.37
CA ASN A 60 4.83 -12.56 -10.18
C ASN A 60 4.10 -12.73 -11.51
N ASP A 61 2.77 -12.68 -11.49
CA ASP A 61 1.93 -12.91 -12.67
C ASP A 61 0.96 -11.76 -12.96
N PHE A 62 0.97 -10.72 -12.15
CA PHE A 62 0.10 -9.53 -12.25
C PHE A 62 -1.40 -9.83 -12.13
N THR A 63 -1.76 -11.00 -11.60
CA THR A 63 -3.17 -11.31 -11.30
C THR A 63 -3.65 -10.47 -10.12
N MET A 64 -4.96 -10.23 -10.07
CA MET A 64 -5.59 -9.46 -9.00
C MET A 64 -6.20 -10.39 -7.97
N HIS A 65 -6.07 -10.01 -6.69
CA HIS A 65 -6.63 -10.75 -5.56
C HIS A 65 -7.54 -9.79 -4.76
N PRO A 66 -8.77 -9.53 -5.23
CA PRO A 66 -9.61 -8.47 -4.68
C PRO A 66 -10.01 -8.65 -3.21
N ASP A 67 -10.04 -9.88 -2.71
CA ASP A 67 -10.35 -10.14 -1.31
C ASP A 67 -9.22 -9.77 -0.34
N GLN A 68 -8.03 -9.52 -0.87
CA GLN A 68 -6.83 -9.25 -0.07
C GLN A 68 -6.96 -8.00 0.80
N PHE A 69 -7.62 -6.96 0.29
CA PHE A 69 -7.86 -5.77 1.08
C PHE A 69 -8.66 -6.08 2.35
N ALA A 70 -9.75 -6.85 2.22
CA ALA A 70 -10.61 -7.19 3.35
C ALA A 70 -9.91 -8.16 4.33
N GLU A 71 -9.09 -9.06 3.82
CA GLU A 71 -8.38 -10.03 4.65
C GLU A 71 -7.24 -9.41 5.42
N LEU A 72 -6.37 -8.65 4.75
CA LEU A 72 -5.17 -8.10 5.38
C LEU A 72 -5.48 -6.97 6.35
N ILE A 73 -6.50 -6.15 6.10
CA ILE A 73 -6.81 -5.04 7.00
C ILE A 73 -7.14 -5.50 8.41
N LYS A 74 -7.71 -6.69 8.54
CA LYS A 74 -8.05 -7.26 9.84
C LYS A 74 -6.81 -7.58 10.68
N LEU A 75 -5.67 -7.76 10.02
CA LEU A 75 -4.40 -8.11 10.66
C LEU A 75 -3.54 -6.90 10.96
N ILE A 76 -3.87 -5.73 10.42
CA ILE A 76 -3.10 -4.51 10.63
C ILE A 76 -3.53 -3.85 11.93
N PRO A 77 -2.60 -3.59 12.86
CA PRO A 77 -2.96 -2.97 14.14
C PRO A 77 -3.55 -1.57 13.97
N ALA A 78 -4.40 -1.18 14.90
CA ALA A 78 -4.91 0.17 14.98
C ALA A 78 -3.75 1.15 15.22
N GLY A 79 -3.85 2.35 14.65
CA GLY A 79 -2.83 3.39 14.79
C GLY A 79 -1.77 3.41 13.68
N VAL A 80 -1.73 2.38 12.83
CA VAL A 80 -0.87 2.37 11.65
C VAL A 80 -1.69 2.88 10.46
N VAL A 81 -1.14 3.83 9.70
CA VAL A 81 -1.78 4.34 8.49
C VAL A 81 -1.78 3.25 7.42
N LYS A 82 -2.93 3.04 6.78
CA LYS A 82 -3.16 1.95 5.83
C LYS A 82 -3.60 2.51 4.49
N VAL A 83 -2.94 2.07 3.42
CA VAL A 83 -3.23 2.50 2.05
C VAL A 83 -3.55 1.29 1.20
N ALA A 84 -4.67 1.35 0.47
CA ALA A 84 -5.05 0.33 -0.49
C ALA A 84 -4.46 0.66 -1.85
N GLU A 85 -3.77 -0.32 -2.46
CA GLU A 85 -3.03 -0.13 -3.71
C GLU A 85 -3.48 -1.10 -4.79
N SER A 86 -3.44 -0.65 -6.02
CA SER A 86 -3.70 -1.39 -7.25
C SER A 86 -5.16 -1.81 -7.46
N GLY A 87 -5.55 -1.94 -8.71
CA GLY A 87 -6.86 -2.44 -9.11
C GLY A 87 -8.03 -1.53 -8.79
N LEU A 88 -7.77 -0.32 -8.34
CA LEU A 88 -8.81 0.66 -8.05
C LEU A 88 -9.12 1.44 -9.33
N LYS A 89 -10.10 0.95 -10.07
CA LYS A 89 -10.45 1.48 -11.40
C LYS A 89 -11.59 2.48 -11.36
N THR A 90 -12.40 2.44 -10.30
CA THR A 90 -13.56 3.30 -10.16
C THR A 90 -13.58 3.97 -8.80
N ARG A 91 -14.32 5.08 -8.72
CA ARG A 91 -14.56 5.78 -7.46
C ARG A 91 -15.21 4.88 -6.43
N GLU A 92 -16.16 4.03 -6.86
CA GLU A 92 -16.88 3.10 -5.99
C GLU A 92 -15.92 2.09 -5.35
N GLN A 93 -14.96 1.59 -6.10
CA GLN A 93 -13.94 0.68 -5.56
C GLN A 93 -13.04 1.38 -4.54
N ALA A 94 -12.66 2.62 -4.81
CA ALA A 94 -11.88 3.42 -3.86
C ALA A 94 -12.67 3.68 -2.57
N LEU A 95 -13.95 4.03 -2.68
CA LEU A 95 -14.81 4.24 -1.52
C LEU A 95 -15.00 2.94 -0.73
N ALA A 96 -15.13 1.80 -1.40
CA ALA A 96 -15.24 0.50 -0.73
C ALA A 96 -13.99 0.21 0.11
N ALA A 97 -12.80 0.54 -0.37
CA ALA A 97 -11.56 0.39 0.40
C ALA A 97 -11.59 1.28 1.65
N ILE A 98 -12.02 2.52 1.52
CA ILE A 98 -12.14 3.42 2.67
C ILE A 98 -13.17 2.88 3.68
N GLU A 99 -14.28 2.33 3.23
CA GLU A 99 -15.28 1.72 4.11
C GLU A 99 -14.75 0.50 4.86
N LEU A 100 -13.81 -0.24 4.27
CA LEU A 100 -13.13 -1.34 4.95
C LEU A 100 -12.22 -0.87 6.10
N GLY A 101 -11.83 0.41 6.10
CA GLY A 101 -10.99 0.99 7.14
C GLY A 101 -9.62 1.47 6.67
N TYR A 102 -9.36 1.45 5.36
CA TYR A 102 -8.14 2.05 4.82
C TYR A 102 -8.20 3.57 4.94
N ASP A 103 -7.07 4.17 5.29
CA ASP A 103 -6.97 5.63 5.46
C ASP A 103 -6.79 6.35 4.13
N GLY A 104 -6.32 5.65 3.11
CA GLY A 104 -6.12 6.21 1.79
C GLY A 104 -6.09 5.16 0.72
N VAL A 105 -6.07 5.62 -0.52
CA VAL A 105 -5.98 4.77 -1.70
C VAL A 105 -4.91 5.32 -2.64
N LEU A 106 -4.21 4.42 -3.33
CA LEU A 106 -3.27 4.78 -4.37
C LEU A 106 -3.87 4.43 -5.73
N VAL A 107 -4.14 5.44 -6.53
CA VAL A 107 -4.77 5.29 -7.84
C VAL A 107 -3.88 5.97 -8.88
N GLY A 108 -3.37 5.18 -9.81
CA GLY A 108 -2.51 5.73 -10.88
C GLY A 108 -2.99 5.35 -12.26
N GLU A 109 -3.09 4.06 -12.54
CA GLU A 109 -3.46 3.55 -13.86
C GLU A 109 -4.83 4.05 -14.32
N ALA A 110 -5.84 4.01 -13.43
CA ALA A 110 -7.18 4.46 -13.77
C ALA A 110 -7.20 5.96 -14.10
N LEU A 111 -6.48 6.77 -13.34
CA LEU A 111 -6.40 8.21 -13.57
C LEU A 111 -5.68 8.55 -14.89
N SER A 112 -4.62 7.81 -15.20
CA SER A 112 -3.84 8.06 -16.42
C SER A 112 -4.59 7.67 -17.70
N ARG A 113 -5.62 6.83 -17.59
CA ARG A 113 -6.47 6.43 -18.73
C ARG A 113 -7.63 7.39 -19.00
N LEU A 114 -7.95 8.27 -18.04
CA LEU A 114 -9.02 9.24 -18.19
C LEU A 114 -8.54 10.47 -18.95
N ALA A 115 -9.38 10.99 -19.86
CA ALA A 115 -9.13 12.26 -20.53
C ALA A 115 -9.12 13.40 -19.51
N ASN A 116 -9.95 13.30 -18.48
CA ASN A 116 -10.01 14.23 -17.37
C ASN A 116 -9.96 13.47 -16.05
N PRO A 117 -8.80 13.39 -15.38
CA PRO A 117 -8.67 12.64 -14.14
C PRO A 117 -9.62 13.07 -13.02
N ALA A 118 -10.08 14.32 -13.04
CA ALA A 118 -11.02 14.80 -12.02
C ALA A 118 -12.35 14.04 -12.05
N GLU A 119 -12.73 13.45 -13.18
CA GLU A 119 -13.95 12.64 -13.29
C GLU A 119 -13.96 11.43 -12.37
N PHE A 120 -12.80 10.91 -12.01
CA PHE A 120 -12.70 9.80 -11.06
C PHE A 120 -13.31 10.15 -9.71
N PHE A 121 -13.15 11.40 -9.27
CA PHE A 121 -13.60 11.86 -7.96
C PHE A 121 -15.02 12.40 -7.97
N TRP A 122 -15.49 12.92 -9.09
CA TRP A 122 -16.73 13.68 -9.18
C TRP A 122 -17.83 13.03 -10.02
N ALA A 123 -17.53 11.92 -10.68
CA ALA A 123 -18.49 11.23 -11.55
C ALA A 123 -19.63 10.56 -10.75
#